data_8cce453f53e426b76d47f05bf1ca6346
#
_entry.id   8cce453f53e426b76d47f05bf1ca6346
#
_cell.length_a   1.000
_cell.length_b   1.000
_cell.length_c   1.000
_cell.angle_alpha   90.00
_cell.angle_beta   90.00
_cell.angle_gamma   90.00
#
_symmetry.space_group_name_H-M   'P 1'
#
loop_
_entity.id
_entity.type
_entity.pdbx_description
1 polymer ?
#
loop_
_entity_poly.entity_id
_entity_poly.type
_entity_poly.pdbx_seq_one_letter_code
_entity_poly.pdbx_strand_id
1 'polypeptide(L)'
;MTFLEADHPRVDNGTFTDKPQTSPEVSLGGPAKDWGTVTVNEGSRTPWGTADSVTDIAPGIVSVGTPGHGGLKLSRERRAAIPKPLRDVAGIWFEEDCEWWIVAMHHPEAFPHIEDGVAEKRVRNWFPDAYEAATGTTIAPGESDVRDEAVWAEAHENDFVLISASMDDDRPGVVRVIGRRASDGTRQTFYVPKDELDARRLAAEPGQGHRVILDPASDETSGPDVEPEKVPTVKHAGYSTPATPGARARLATDLAKRWRRDDGTVETLEDIRG
;
A
#
# COMPACT_ATOMS: atom_id res chain seq x y z
N MET A 1 32.43 -29.33 30.82
CA MET A 1 32.70 -28.21 31.76
C MET A 1 33.26 -28.80 33.01
N THR A 2 34.46 -28.37 33.41
CA THR A 2 35.13 -28.85 34.61
C THR A 2 34.61 -28.00 35.79
N PHE A 3 34.13 -28.62 36.83
CA PHE A 3 33.70 -27.94 38.05
C PHE A 3 34.94 -27.35 38.75
N LEU A 4 34.94 -26.05 39.01
CA LEU A 4 35.97 -25.35 39.76
C LEU A 4 35.42 -24.95 41.12
N GLU A 5 35.96 -25.50 42.19
CA GLU A 5 35.50 -25.27 43.57
C GLU A 5 35.67 -23.82 44.04
N ALA A 6 36.60 -23.09 43.42
CA ALA A 6 36.83 -21.67 43.68
C ALA A 6 35.62 -20.80 43.31
N ASP A 7 34.77 -21.27 42.39
CA ASP A 7 33.57 -20.55 41.95
C ASP A 7 32.39 -20.78 42.91
N HIS A 8 32.56 -21.68 43.89
CA HIS A 8 31.49 -22.08 44.82
C HIS A 8 32.06 -22.12 46.28
N PRO A 9 32.38 -20.98 46.85
CA PRO A 9 32.96 -20.91 48.19
C PRO A 9 32.00 -21.46 49.24
N ARG A 10 32.57 -22.29 50.17
CA ARG A 10 31.82 -22.91 51.27
C ARG A 10 32.31 -22.38 52.61
N VAL A 11 31.44 -22.32 53.62
CA VAL A 11 31.81 -22.09 55.01
C VAL A 11 32.30 -23.42 55.63
N ASP A 12 33.00 -23.38 56.75
CA ASP A 12 33.65 -24.54 57.42
C ASP A 12 32.72 -25.71 57.71
N ASN A 13 31.43 -25.53 57.73
CA ASN A 13 30.45 -26.60 57.92
C ASN A 13 29.96 -27.25 56.59
N GLY A 14 30.56 -26.90 55.44
CA GLY A 14 30.22 -27.46 54.13
C GLY A 14 29.01 -26.84 53.42
N THR A 15 28.34 -25.85 54.01
CA THR A 15 27.28 -25.09 53.37
C THR A 15 27.84 -24.05 52.42
N PHE A 16 27.14 -23.81 51.31
CA PHE A 16 27.51 -22.72 50.39
C PHE A 16 27.31 -21.37 51.07
N THR A 17 28.28 -20.47 50.94
CA THR A 17 28.09 -19.07 51.34
C THR A 17 27.14 -18.40 50.39
N ASP A 18 26.27 -17.55 50.90
CA ASP A 18 25.46 -16.64 50.04
C ASP A 18 26.42 -15.79 49.24
N LYS A 19 26.44 -16.02 47.93
CA LYS A 19 27.17 -15.13 47.01
C LYS A 19 26.50 -13.74 47.09
N PRO A 20 27.23 -12.66 47.39
CA PRO A 20 26.63 -11.33 47.29
C PRO A 20 26.01 -11.24 45.90
N GLN A 21 24.70 -11.20 45.81
CA GLN A 21 24.06 -10.83 44.57
C GLN A 21 24.38 -9.35 44.35
N THR A 22 25.37 -9.11 43.47
CA THR A 22 25.39 -7.84 42.82
C THR A 22 24.05 -7.69 42.11
N SER A 23 23.27 -6.72 42.58
CA SER A 23 22.03 -6.36 41.89
C SER A 23 22.31 -6.38 40.40
N PRO A 24 21.52 -7.08 39.56
CA PRO A 24 21.73 -7.02 38.12
C PRO A 24 21.78 -5.53 37.79
N GLU A 25 22.91 -5.07 37.26
CA GLU A 25 22.95 -3.77 36.60
C GLU A 25 21.96 -3.88 35.44
N VAL A 26 20.73 -3.50 35.73
CA VAL A 26 19.77 -3.14 34.68
C VAL A 26 20.37 -1.88 34.09
N SER A 27 21.20 -2.05 33.07
CA SER A 27 21.54 -0.96 32.17
C SER A 27 20.20 -0.55 31.54
N LEU A 28 19.55 0.38 32.21
CA LEU A 28 18.46 1.12 31.61
C LEU A 28 19.10 1.79 30.40
N GLY A 29 18.76 1.30 29.23
CA GLY A 29 19.21 1.86 27.96
C GLY A 29 19.14 3.38 28.05
N GLY A 30 20.03 4.07 27.36
CA GLY A 30 20.11 5.54 27.39
C GLY A 30 18.74 6.20 27.29
N PRO A 31 18.63 7.49 27.57
CA PRO A 31 17.34 8.20 27.68
C PRO A 31 16.43 7.80 26.51
N ALA A 32 15.22 7.34 26.85
CA ALA A 32 14.23 6.92 25.85
C ALA A 32 14.13 8.04 24.81
N LYS A 33 14.20 7.68 23.53
CA LYS A 33 14.13 8.64 22.45
C LYS A 33 12.80 9.39 22.58
N ASP A 34 12.89 10.73 22.66
CA ASP A 34 11.68 11.55 22.61
C ASP A 34 11.11 11.50 21.19
N TRP A 35 9.93 10.92 21.08
CA TRP A 35 9.21 10.80 19.84
C TRP A 35 8.22 11.92 19.58
N GLY A 36 8.25 12.98 20.42
CA GLY A 36 7.31 14.09 20.33
C GLY A 36 5.87 13.69 20.60
N THR A 37 4.97 14.61 20.32
CA THR A 37 3.53 14.42 20.54
C THR A 37 2.73 14.71 19.29
N VAL A 38 1.59 14.04 19.15
CA VAL A 38 0.57 14.30 18.13
C VAL A 38 -0.72 14.64 18.84
N THR A 39 -1.31 15.78 18.51
CA THR A 39 -2.61 16.17 19.03
C THR A 39 -3.66 16.01 17.94
N VAL A 40 -4.56 15.04 18.12
CA VAL A 40 -5.78 14.84 17.34
C VAL A 40 -6.86 14.43 18.32
N ASN A 41 -8.08 14.91 18.12
CA ASN A 41 -9.24 14.56 18.91
C ASN A 41 -10.37 14.14 17.99
N GLU A 42 -11.36 13.43 18.52
CA GLU A 42 -12.64 13.27 17.83
C GLU A 42 -13.20 14.65 17.44
N GLY A 43 -13.73 14.75 16.25
CA GLY A 43 -14.15 16.02 15.66
C GLY A 43 -13.05 16.81 14.93
N SER A 44 -11.78 16.39 15.04
CA SER A 44 -10.69 17.02 14.27
C SER A 44 -10.83 16.73 12.78
N ARG A 45 -10.42 17.72 11.97
CA ARG A 45 -10.37 17.55 10.51
C ARG A 45 -9.17 16.69 10.11
N THR A 46 -9.39 15.72 9.22
CA THR A 46 -8.38 14.83 8.67
C THR A 46 -8.45 14.86 7.13
N PRO A 47 -7.48 14.27 6.41
CA PRO A 47 -7.55 14.12 4.96
C PRO A 47 -8.80 13.36 4.47
N TRP A 48 -9.37 12.50 5.32
CA TRP A 48 -10.48 11.61 4.98
C TRP A 48 -11.84 12.09 5.49
N GLY A 49 -11.85 13.19 6.23
CA GLY A 49 -13.07 13.75 6.82
C GLY A 49 -12.90 14.11 8.29
N THR A 50 -14.01 14.22 9.00
CA THR A 50 -14.01 14.47 10.44
C THR A 50 -13.72 13.18 11.20
N ALA A 51 -12.75 13.22 12.12
CA ALA A 51 -12.41 12.08 12.97
C ALA A 51 -13.60 11.70 13.86
N ASP A 52 -14.00 10.44 13.83
CA ASP A 52 -15.00 9.84 14.72
C ASP A 52 -14.37 8.93 15.78
N SER A 53 -13.13 8.50 15.55
CA SER A 53 -12.34 7.73 16.50
C SER A 53 -10.87 8.14 16.48
N VAL A 54 -10.25 8.13 17.65
CA VAL A 54 -8.83 8.46 17.84
C VAL A 54 -8.24 7.51 18.86
N THR A 55 -7.11 6.88 18.52
CA THR A 55 -6.42 5.91 19.39
C THR A 55 -4.92 6.18 19.38
N ASP A 56 -4.32 6.35 20.54
CA ASP A 56 -2.87 6.41 20.69
C ASP A 56 -2.26 5.01 20.47
N ILE A 57 -1.43 4.87 19.45
CA ILE A 57 -0.72 3.62 19.15
C ILE A 57 0.59 3.55 19.93
N ALA A 58 1.36 4.63 19.89
CA ALA A 58 2.62 4.76 20.60
C ALA A 58 2.97 6.26 20.74
N PRO A 59 3.95 6.65 21.58
CA PRO A 59 4.41 8.04 21.62
C PRO A 59 4.72 8.57 20.23
N GLY A 60 4.01 9.60 19.79
CA GLY A 60 4.14 10.21 18.47
C GLY A 60 3.47 9.48 17.31
N ILE A 61 2.61 8.49 17.56
CA ILE A 61 1.80 7.80 16.55
C ILE A 61 0.36 7.71 17.05
N VAL A 62 -0.57 8.28 16.30
CA VAL A 62 -2.01 8.27 16.58
C VAL A 62 -2.75 7.69 15.39
N SER A 63 -3.64 6.74 15.66
CA SER A 63 -4.59 6.20 14.68
C SER A 63 -5.87 7.02 14.70
N VAL A 64 -6.42 7.30 13.53
CA VAL A 64 -7.63 8.09 13.35
C VAL A 64 -8.55 7.36 12.38
N GLY A 65 -9.82 7.20 12.75
CA GLY A 65 -10.88 6.71 11.90
C GLY A 65 -11.86 7.82 11.53
N THR A 66 -12.50 7.64 10.38
CA THR A 66 -13.66 8.41 9.90
C THR A 66 -14.69 7.45 9.33
N PRO A 67 -15.92 7.85 9.03
CA PRO A 67 -16.93 6.93 8.49
C PRO A 67 -16.54 6.20 7.19
N GLY A 68 -15.57 6.69 6.44
CA GLY A 68 -15.19 6.12 5.16
C GLY A 68 -13.78 5.56 5.10
N HIS A 69 -12.84 6.16 5.81
CA HIS A 69 -11.41 5.85 5.79
C HIS A 69 -10.73 6.19 7.10
N GLY A 70 -9.49 5.75 7.25
CA GLY A 70 -8.69 6.03 8.42
C GLY A 70 -7.19 6.08 8.10
N GLY A 71 -6.37 6.14 9.14
CA GLY A 71 -4.94 6.10 8.99
C GLY A 71 -4.19 6.57 10.22
N LEU A 72 -2.90 6.77 10.05
CA LEU A 72 -1.99 7.18 11.11
C LEU A 72 -1.54 8.63 10.91
N LYS A 73 -1.51 9.39 12.01
CA LYS A 73 -0.81 10.67 12.07
C LYS A 73 0.46 10.51 12.87
N LEU A 74 1.58 11.04 12.36
CA LEU A 74 2.87 10.98 13.02
C LEU A 74 3.29 12.34 13.55
N SER A 75 4.06 12.30 14.66
CA SER A 75 4.86 13.43 15.09
C SER A 75 5.95 13.76 14.08
N ARG A 76 6.51 14.95 14.18
CA ARG A 76 7.64 15.35 13.37
C ARG A 76 8.84 14.42 13.56
N GLU A 77 9.10 13.97 14.78
CA GLU A 77 10.21 13.11 15.18
C GLU A 77 10.06 11.71 14.60
N ARG A 78 8.85 11.12 14.67
CA ARG A 78 8.54 9.83 14.05
C ARG A 78 8.71 9.90 12.53
N ARG A 79 8.11 10.92 11.92
CA ARG A 79 8.21 11.11 10.48
C ARG A 79 9.65 11.34 10.01
N ALA A 80 10.46 12.09 10.77
CA ALA A 80 11.86 12.36 10.44
C ALA A 80 12.74 11.11 10.46
N ALA A 81 12.35 10.07 11.20
CA ALA A 81 13.04 8.78 11.23
C ALA A 81 12.79 7.93 9.98
N ILE A 82 11.74 8.22 9.20
CA ILE A 82 11.46 7.54 7.93
C ILE A 82 12.31 8.16 6.82
N PRO A 83 13.00 7.37 5.97
CA PRO A 83 13.76 7.88 4.83
C PRO A 83 12.91 8.77 3.92
N LYS A 84 13.53 9.84 3.39
CA LYS A 84 12.83 10.86 2.61
C LYS A 84 11.96 10.28 1.45
N PRO A 85 12.44 9.33 0.62
CA PRO A 85 11.60 8.79 -0.47
C PRO A 85 10.29 8.15 0.02
N LEU A 86 10.33 7.44 1.15
CA LEU A 86 9.15 6.78 1.72
C LEU A 86 8.24 7.76 2.46
N ARG A 87 8.79 8.70 3.24
CA ARG A 87 7.95 9.68 3.94
C ARG A 87 7.27 10.69 3.02
N ASP A 88 7.80 10.92 1.82
CA ASP A 88 7.22 11.82 0.83
C ASP A 88 6.04 11.17 0.08
N VAL A 89 5.82 9.86 0.24
CA VAL A 89 4.65 9.16 -0.29
C VAL A 89 3.36 9.72 0.34
N ALA A 90 3.38 9.97 1.64
CA ALA A 90 2.17 10.19 2.44
C ALA A 90 2.16 11.49 3.28
N GLY A 91 3.18 12.30 3.28
CA GLY A 91 3.21 13.52 4.11
C GLY A 91 3.28 13.25 5.62
N ILE A 92 2.35 13.78 6.41
CA ILE A 92 2.23 13.57 7.88
C ILE A 92 1.12 12.58 8.25
N TRP A 93 0.28 12.24 7.30
CA TRP A 93 -0.82 11.29 7.41
C TRP A 93 -0.52 10.09 6.53
N PHE A 94 -0.72 8.90 7.05
CA PHE A 94 -0.48 7.64 6.38
C PHE A 94 -1.78 6.85 6.37
N GLU A 95 -2.31 6.62 5.18
CA GLU A 95 -3.60 5.99 4.94
C GLU A 95 -3.61 4.52 5.37
N GLU A 96 -4.78 3.99 5.78
CA GLU A 96 -4.94 2.68 6.40
C GLU A 96 -4.74 1.47 5.46
N ASP A 97 -5.01 1.62 4.15
CA ASP A 97 -4.94 0.48 3.23
C ASP A 97 -3.51 0.09 2.88
N CYS A 98 -2.64 1.06 2.63
CA CYS A 98 -1.28 0.75 2.18
C CYS A 98 -0.17 1.62 2.78
N GLU A 99 -0.41 2.92 3.04
CA GLU A 99 0.66 3.83 3.48
C GLU A 99 1.14 3.56 4.90
N TRP A 100 0.27 3.10 5.79
CA TRP A 100 0.61 2.78 7.18
C TRP A 100 1.70 1.70 7.31
N TRP A 101 1.87 0.84 6.27
CA TRP A 101 2.95 -0.15 6.25
C TRP A 101 4.34 0.50 6.26
N ILE A 102 4.47 1.73 5.73
CA ILE A 102 5.70 2.52 5.82
C ILE A 102 6.02 2.82 7.28
N VAL A 103 4.99 3.16 8.07
CA VAL A 103 5.13 3.43 9.50
C VAL A 103 5.50 2.17 10.26
N ALA A 104 4.81 1.06 10.00
CA ALA A 104 5.08 -0.23 10.64
C ALA A 104 6.50 -0.73 10.34
N MET A 105 6.99 -0.57 9.11
CA MET A 105 8.35 -0.94 8.72
C MET A 105 9.42 -0.15 9.49
N HIS A 106 9.20 1.14 9.76
CA HIS A 106 10.20 2.00 10.40
C HIS A 106 10.04 2.14 11.91
N HIS A 107 8.92 1.70 12.44
CA HIS A 107 8.58 1.76 13.86
C HIS A 107 7.98 0.42 14.34
N PRO A 108 8.69 -0.72 14.13
CA PRO A 108 8.15 -2.05 14.44
C PRO A 108 7.77 -2.20 15.94
N GLU A 109 8.43 -1.46 16.81
CA GLU A 109 8.14 -1.45 18.25
C GLU A 109 6.71 -0.95 18.57
N ALA A 110 6.10 -0.18 17.68
CA ALA A 110 4.72 0.29 17.82
C ALA A 110 3.70 -0.74 17.32
N PHE A 111 4.14 -1.76 16.58
CA PHE A 111 3.30 -2.76 15.94
C PHE A 111 3.79 -4.20 16.23
N PRO A 112 3.90 -4.60 17.50
CA PRO A 112 4.52 -5.87 17.90
C PRO A 112 3.75 -7.12 17.43
N HIS A 113 2.53 -6.95 16.90
CA HIS A 113 1.70 -8.03 16.36
C HIS A 113 2.01 -8.34 14.89
N ILE A 114 2.84 -7.52 14.23
CA ILE A 114 3.24 -7.74 12.83
C ILE A 114 4.52 -8.59 12.84
N GLU A 115 4.50 -9.70 12.12
CA GLU A 115 5.65 -10.57 11.96
C GLU A 115 6.78 -9.86 11.20
N ASP A 116 8.02 -10.21 11.53
CA ASP A 116 9.22 -9.65 10.92
C ASP A 116 9.18 -9.80 9.38
N GLY A 117 9.55 -8.74 8.68
CA GLY A 117 9.60 -8.71 7.22
C GLY A 117 8.24 -8.49 6.51
N VAL A 118 7.11 -8.64 7.21
CA VAL A 118 5.79 -8.46 6.58
C VAL A 118 5.58 -7.01 6.15
N ALA A 119 5.88 -6.04 7.02
CA ALA A 119 5.74 -4.63 6.68
C ALA A 119 6.64 -4.24 5.50
N GLU A 120 7.89 -4.70 5.50
CA GLU A 120 8.83 -4.49 4.40
C GLU A 120 8.30 -5.05 3.07
N LYS A 121 7.82 -6.30 3.06
CA LYS A 121 7.22 -6.93 1.88
C LYS A 121 6.04 -6.10 1.35
N ARG A 122 5.20 -5.55 2.22
CA ARG A 122 4.08 -4.69 1.84
C ARG A 122 4.56 -3.37 1.24
N VAL A 123 5.56 -2.72 1.84
CA VAL A 123 6.13 -1.47 1.32
C VAL A 123 6.77 -1.69 -0.05
N ARG A 124 7.53 -2.78 -0.24
CA ARG A 124 8.09 -3.16 -1.54
C ARG A 124 7.02 -3.33 -2.60
N ASN A 125 5.92 -3.98 -2.24
CA ASN A 125 4.81 -4.22 -3.17
C ASN A 125 4.09 -2.93 -3.57
N TRP A 126 3.71 -2.10 -2.59
CA TRP A 126 2.89 -0.92 -2.83
C TRP A 126 3.67 0.30 -3.32
N PHE A 127 4.93 0.45 -2.89
CA PHE A 127 5.77 1.62 -3.14
C PHE A 127 7.15 1.25 -3.68
N PRO A 128 7.23 0.45 -4.77
CA PRO A 128 8.49 -0.10 -5.26
C PRO A 128 9.55 0.97 -5.53
N ASP A 129 9.20 2.06 -6.21
CA ASP A 129 10.14 3.12 -6.56
C ASP A 129 10.67 3.88 -5.32
N ALA A 130 9.78 4.15 -4.35
CA ALA A 130 10.16 4.82 -3.11
C ALA A 130 11.00 3.90 -2.21
N TYR A 131 10.72 2.60 -2.21
CA TYR A 131 11.50 1.60 -1.50
C TYR A 131 12.93 1.50 -2.06
N GLU A 132 13.07 1.35 -3.39
CA GLU A 132 14.38 1.33 -4.06
C GLU A 132 15.20 2.60 -3.79
N ALA A 133 14.54 3.76 -3.90
CA ALA A 133 15.19 5.05 -3.62
C ALA A 133 15.62 5.22 -2.15
N ALA A 134 14.91 4.57 -1.22
CA ALA A 134 15.21 4.63 0.21
C ALA A 134 16.28 3.63 0.64
N THR A 135 16.32 2.45 0.02
CA THR A 135 17.17 1.33 0.46
C THR A 135 18.35 1.06 -0.46
N GLY A 136 18.28 1.51 -1.72
CA GLY A 136 19.25 1.14 -2.77
C GLY A 136 19.08 -0.30 -3.29
N THR A 137 18.03 -1.00 -2.87
CA THR A 137 17.74 -2.38 -3.28
C THR A 137 16.88 -2.36 -4.53
N THR A 138 17.29 -3.08 -5.58
CA THR A 138 16.48 -3.26 -6.79
C THR A 138 15.46 -4.36 -6.58
N ILE A 139 14.20 -4.09 -6.96
CA ILE A 139 13.09 -5.04 -6.89
C ILE A 139 13.01 -5.79 -8.22
N ALA A 140 13.12 -7.11 -8.17
CA ALA A 140 13.03 -7.97 -9.34
C ALA A 140 11.55 -8.15 -9.79
N PRO A 141 11.32 -8.52 -11.07
CA PRO A 141 10.00 -8.96 -11.53
C PRO A 141 9.44 -10.08 -10.63
N GLY A 142 8.16 -10.01 -10.28
CA GLY A 142 7.49 -10.92 -9.35
C GLY A 142 7.60 -10.51 -7.88
N GLU A 143 8.35 -9.47 -7.55
CA GLU A 143 8.49 -8.99 -6.18
C GLU A 143 7.57 -7.80 -5.83
N SER A 144 6.94 -7.18 -6.84
CA SER A 144 5.95 -6.12 -6.68
C SER A 144 4.82 -6.27 -7.68
N ASP A 145 3.67 -6.73 -7.21
CA ASP A 145 2.46 -6.86 -8.03
C ASP A 145 2.10 -5.52 -8.69
N VAL A 146 2.29 -4.40 -7.98
CA VAL A 146 2.00 -3.05 -8.46
C VAL A 146 2.90 -2.65 -9.63
N ARG A 147 4.20 -2.97 -9.54
CA ARG A 147 5.15 -2.69 -10.63
C ARG A 147 4.92 -3.62 -11.80
N ASP A 148 4.75 -4.92 -11.54
CA ASP A 148 4.52 -5.92 -12.57
C ASP A 148 3.22 -5.61 -13.33
N GLU A 149 2.16 -5.21 -12.61
CA GLU A 149 0.91 -4.75 -13.22
C GLU A 149 1.10 -3.51 -14.11
N ALA A 150 1.91 -2.55 -13.67
CA ALA A 150 2.19 -1.35 -14.45
C ALA A 150 3.00 -1.66 -15.71
N VAL A 151 4.01 -2.52 -15.60
CA VAL A 151 4.84 -2.96 -16.74
C VAL A 151 3.98 -3.74 -17.74
N TRP A 152 3.15 -4.67 -17.24
CA TRP A 152 2.24 -5.42 -18.11
C TRP A 152 1.24 -4.50 -18.83
N ALA A 153 0.64 -3.56 -18.11
CA ALA A 153 -0.32 -2.62 -18.68
C ALA A 153 0.30 -1.70 -19.76
N GLU A 154 1.56 -1.29 -19.58
CA GLU A 154 2.30 -0.52 -20.59
C GLU A 154 2.61 -1.37 -21.83
N ALA A 155 3.07 -2.61 -21.65
CA ALA A 155 3.37 -3.51 -22.75
C ALA A 155 2.13 -3.86 -23.60
N HIS A 156 0.94 -3.84 -22.98
CA HIS A 156 -0.33 -4.20 -23.62
C HIS A 156 -1.29 -3.02 -23.81
N GLU A 157 -0.78 -1.78 -23.86
CA GLU A 157 -1.63 -0.59 -24.02
C GLU A 157 -2.41 -0.57 -25.34
N ASN A 158 -1.90 -1.26 -26.38
CA ASN A 158 -2.50 -1.35 -27.70
C ASN A 158 -3.35 -2.62 -27.90
N ASP A 159 -3.39 -3.50 -26.92
CA ASP A 159 -4.18 -4.74 -26.99
C ASP A 159 -5.58 -4.51 -26.43
N PHE A 160 -6.53 -5.31 -26.91
CA PHE A 160 -7.84 -5.36 -26.27
C PHE A 160 -7.77 -6.24 -25.03
N VAL A 161 -7.96 -5.62 -23.87
CA VAL A 161 -8.01 -6.31 -22.59
C VAL A 161 -9.47 -6.47 -22.15
N LEU A 162 -9.86 -7.65 -21.75
CA LEU A 162 -11.20 -7.98 -21.27
C LEU A 162 -11.57 -7.12 -20.07
N ILE A 163 -12.70 -6.43 -20.15
CA ILE A 163 -13.26 -5.61 -19.07
C ILE A 163 -14.62 -6.09 -18.57
N SER A 164 -15.34 -6.86 -19.40
CA SER A 164 -16.65 -7.42 -19.05
C SER A 164 -16.88 -8.75 -19.76
N ALA A 165 -17.57 -9.67 -19.11
CA ALA A 165 -17.92 -10.98 -19.67
C ALA A 165 -19.33 -11.37 -19.24
N SER A 166 -20.12 -11.92 -20.15
CA SER A 166 -21.43 -12.49 -19.91
C SER A 166 -21.64 -13.73 -20.79
N MET A 167 -22.40 -14.72 -20.33
CA MET A 167 -22.79 -15.82 -21.21
C MET A 167 -23.61 -15.27 -22.39
N ASP A 168 -23.41 -15.86 -23.55
CA ASP A 168 -24.23 -15.58 -24.73
C ASP A 168 -25.48 -16.48 -24.68
N ASP A 169 -26.66 -15.88 -24.54
CA ASP A 169 -27.91 -16.62 -24.39
C ASP A 169 -28.29 -17.41 -25.68
N ASP A 170 -27.84 -16.91 -26.82
CA ASP A 170 -28.12 -17.50 -28.13
C ASP A 170 -27.12 -18.58 -28.52
N ARG A 171 -25.94 -18.63 -27.87
CA ARG A 171 -24.84 -19.52 -28.18
C ARG A 171 -24.32 -20.25 -26.94
N PRO A 172 -24.89 -21.40 -26.58
CA PRO A 172 -24.45 -22.21 -25.45
C PRO A 172 -22.95 -22.52 -25.50
N GLY A 173 -22.24 -22.25 -24.41
CA GLY A 173 -20.79 -22.45 -24.28
C GLY A 173 -19.92 -21.32 -24.82
N VAL A 174 -20.51 -20.25 -25.35
CA VAL A 174 -19.82 -19.02 -25.77
C VAL A 174 -20.00 -17.91 -24.73
N VAL A 175 -18.95 -17.16 -24.50
CA VAL A 175 -18.96 -15.98 -23.64
C VAL A 175 -18.83 -14.73 -24.51
N ARG A 176 -19.77 -13.84 -24.39
CA ARG A 176 -19.70 -12.51 -24.96
C ARG A 176 -18.82 -11.66 -24.04
N VAL A 177 -17.72 -11.16 -24.54
CA VAL A 177 -16.76 -10.36 -23.78
C VAL A 177 -16.59 -8.99 -24.41
N ILE A 178 -16.40 -7.98 -23.59
CA ILE A 178 -16.05 -6.63 -24.04
C ILE A 178 -14.57 -6.43 -23.72
N GLY A 179 -13.78 -6.17 -24.76
CA GLY A 179 -12.40 -5.75 -24.65
C GLY A 179 -12.27 -4.24 -24.76
N ARG A 180 -11.31 -3.67 -24.05
CA ARG A 180 -10.94 -2.25 -24.13
C ARG A 180 -9.46 -2.13 -24.44
N ARG A 181 -9.10 -1.31 -25.40
CA ARG A 181 -7.75 -0.89 -25.68
C ARG A 181 -7.43 0.36 -24.89
N ALA A 182 -6.31 0.33 -24.14
CA ALA A 182 -5.97 1.39 -23.20
C ALA A 182 -5.46 2.66 -23.92
N SER A 183 -4.75 2.51 -25.06
CA SER A 183 -4.11 3.62 -25.79
C SER A 183 -5.11 4.66 -26.32
N ASP A 184 -6.30 4.23 -26.75
CA ASP A 184 -7.31 5.11 -27.36
C ASP A 184 -8.71 4.99 -26.71
N GLY A 185 -8.89 4.05 -25.78
CA GLY A 185 -10.16 3.80 -25.12
C GLY A 185 -11.17 3.01 -25.96
N THR A 186 -10.81 2.57 -27.16
CA THR A 186 -11.69 1.79 -28.04
C THR A 186 -12.20 0.55 -27.32
N ARG A 187 -13.51 0.29 -27.46
CA ARG A 187 -14.16 -0.92 -26.99
C ARG A 187 -14.60 -1.78 -28.15
N GLN A 188 -14.51 -3.09 -28.01
CA GLN A 188 -14.94 -4.04 -29.01
C GLN A 188 -15.56 -5.26 -28.32
N THR A 189 -16.64 -5.79 -28.92
CA THR A 189 -17.27 -7.03 -28.47
C THR A 189 -16.64 -8.22 -29.18
N PHE A 190 -16.31 -9.24 -28.40
CA PHE A 190 -15.77 -10.51 -28.86
C PHE A 190 -16.65 -11.65 -28.37
N TYR A 191 -16.52 -12.81 -29.02
CA TYR A 191 -17.22 -14.04 -28.67
C TYR A 191 -16.19 -15.15 -28.54
N VAL A 192 -15.96 -15.61 -27.33
CA VAL A 192 -14.90 -16.58 -27.01
C VAL A 192 -15.52 -17.83 -26.39
N PRO A 193 -15.14 -19.04 -26.83
CA PRO A 193 -15.53 -20.27 -26.14
C PRO A 193 -15.14 -20.21 -24.66
N LYS A 194 -16.05 -20.68 -23.80
CA LYS A 194 -15.85 -20.58 -22.33
C LYS A 194 -14.60 -21.30 -21.86
N ASP A 195 -14.34 -22.49 -22.37
CA ASP A 195 -13.17 -23.30 -22.04
C ASP A 195 -11.85 -22.62 -22.46
N GLU A 196 -11.85 -21.98 -23.62
CA GLU A 196 -10.71 -21.20 -24.10
C GLU A 196 -10.48 -19.93 -23.22
N LEU A 197 -11.54 -19.21 -22.87
CA LEU A 197 -11.44 -18.06 -21.98
C LEU A 197 -10.90 -18.44 -20.59
N ASP A 198 -11.37 -19.57 -20.06
CA ASP A 198 -10.89 -20.11 -18.79
C ASP A 198 -9.41 -20.54 -18.88
N ALA A 199 -9.00 -21.17 -19.99
CA ALA A 199 -7.61 -21.53 -20.24
C ALA A 199 -6.69 -20.30 -20.32
N ARG A 200 -7.12 -19.22 -20.98
CA ARG A 200 -6.35 -17.95 -21.04
C ARG A 200 -6.18 -17.32 -19.67
N ARG A 201 -7.19 -17.41 -18.79
CA ARG A 201 -7.10 -16.92 -17.41
C ARG A 201 -6.10 -17.72 -16.56
N LEU A 202 -6.00 -19.02 -16.80
CA LEU A 202 -5.06 -19.89 -16.10
C LEU A 202 -3.61 -19.74 -16.56
N ALA A 203 -3.40 -19.29 -17.80
CA ALA A 203 -2.08 -19.10 -18.40
C ALA A 203 -1.50 -17.69 -18.15
N ALA A 204 -2.06 -16.94 -17.18
CA ALA A 204 -1.70 -15.55 -16.91
C ALA A 204 -0.21 -15.39 -16.53
N GLU A 205 0.43 -14.38 -17.12
CA GLU A 205 1.81 -14.00 -16.85
C GLU A 205 1.90 -13.13 -15.56
N PRO A 206 3.09 -12.99 -14.98
CA PRO A 206 3.31 -12.06 -13.88
C PRO A 206 2.82 -10.64 -14.24
N GLY A 207 2.07 -10.00 -13.33
CA GLY A 207 1.48 -8.67 -13.56
C GLY A 207 0.18 -8.68 -14.38
N GLN A 208 -0.13 -9.76 -15.08
CA GLN A 208 -1.38 -9.90 -15.84
C GLN A 208 -2.59 -10.05 -14.92
N GLY A 209 -2.46 -10.74 -13.79
CA GLY A 209 -3.58 -11.04 -12.88
C GLY A 209 -4.64 -11.89 -13.58
N HIS A 210 -5.89 -11.45 -13.50
CA HIS A 210 -7.02 -12.12 -14.19
C HIS A 210 -7.37 -11.49 -15.55
N ARG A 211 -6.52 -10.61 -16.07
CA ARG A 211 -6.76 -9.97 -17.36
C ARG A 211 -6.57 -10.97 -18.48
N VAL A 212 -7.38 -10.82 -19.52
CA VAL A 212 -7.30 -11.65 -20.74
C VAL A 212 -7.12 -10.71 -21.91
N ILE A 213 -6.13 -10.99 -22.75
CA ILE A 213 -5.94 -10.32 -24.04
C ILE A 213 -6.88 -10.96 -25.05
N LEU A 214 -7.53 -10.11 -25.84
CA LEU A 214 -8.44 -10.47 -26.92
C LEU A 214 -7.82 -9.98 -28.23
N ASP A 215 -7.72 -10.88 -29.21
CA ASP A 215 -7.10 -10.59 -30.48
C ASP A 215 -8.15 -10.53 -31.60
N PRO A 216 -8.39 -9.35 -32.21
CA PRO A 216 -9.35 -9.23 -33.33
C PRO A 216 -9.02 -10.07 -34.55
N ALA A 217 -7.80 -10.58 -34.67
CA ALA A 217 -7.40 -11.42 -35.78
C ALA A 217 -7.79 -12.92 -35.59
N SER A 218 -7.88 -13.35 -34.33
CA SER A 218 -8.17 -14.76 -33.99
C SER A 218 -9.52 -14.95 -33.31
N ASP A 219 -9.95 -13.96 -32.52
CA ASP A 219 -11.21 -14.01 -31.78
C ASP A 219 -12.39 -13.51 -32.65
N GLU A 220 -13.51 -14.20 -32.60
CA GLU A 220 -14.71 -13.75 -33.30
C GLU A 220 -15.19 -12.40 -32.74
N THR A 221 -15.45 -11.44 -33.63
CA THR A 221 -15.91 -10.08 -33.26
C THR A 221 -17.22 -9.74 -33.94
N SER A 222 -18.05 -8.91 -33.28
CA SER A 222 -19.28 -8.36 -33.89
C SER A 222 -19.02 -7.10 -34.75
N GLY A 223 -17.76 -6.70 -34.93
CA GLY A 223 -17.41 -5.42 -35.56
C GLY A 223 -17.39 -4.23 -34.56
N PRO A 224 -17.02 -3.03 -34.99
CA PRO A 224 -16.88 -1.86 -34.12
C PRO A 224 -18.25 -1.25 -33.79
N ASP A 225 -19.00 -1.86 -32.89
CA ASP A 225 -20.36 -1.45 -32.53
C ASP A 225 -20.46 -0.69 -31.19
N VAL A 226 -19.35 -0.27 -30.63
CA VAL A 226 -19.41 0.47 -29.35
C VAL A 226 -18.90 1.89 -29.59
N GLU A 227 -19.84 2.85 -29.66
CA GLU A 227 -19.48 4.25 -29.46
C GLU A 227 -18.58 4.37 -28.22
N PRO A 228 -17.49 5.17 -28.29
CA PRO A 228 -16.66 5.40 -27.11
C PRO A 228 -17.56 5.97 -26.03
N GLU A 229 -17.87 5.11 -25.02
CA GLU A 229 -18.61 5.58 -23.85
C GLU A 229 -17.80 6.74 -23.26
N LYS A 230 -18.42 7.93 -23.26
CA LYS A 230 -17.88 9.05 -22.49
C LYS A 230 -17.65 8.51 -21.11
N VAL A 231 -16.37 8.28 -20.75
CA VAL A 231 -15.98 7.81 -19.42
C VAL A 231 -16.71 8.72 -18.46
N PRO A 232 -17.70 8.21 -17.69
CA PRO A 232 -18.37 9.03 -16.72
C PRO A 232 -17.24 9.58 -15.85
N THR A 233 -17.16 10.89 -15.73
CA THR A 233 -16.32 11.51 -14.71
C THR A 233 -16.93 11.05 -13.39
N VAL A 234 -16.45 9.92 -12.89
CA VAL A 234 -16.90 9.36 -11.63
C VAL A 234 -16.45 10.34 -10.57
N LYS A 235 -17.40 11.16 -10.13
CA LYS A 235 -17.26 11.91 -8.88
C LYS A 235 -17.33 10.89 -7.74
N HIS A 236 -16.27 10.13 -7.55
CA HIS A 236 -16.07 9.34 -6.36
C HIS A 236 -14.94 9.97 -5.56
N ALA A 237 -15.34 10.49 -4.41
CA ALA A 237 -14.48 10.51 -3.24
C ALA A 237 -14.24 9.03 -2.82
N GLY A 238 -13.49 8.28 -3.62
CA GLY A 238 -13.20 6.89 -3.40
C GLY A 238 -11.99 6.56 -4.25
N TYR A 239 -10.91 6.22 -3.60
CA TYR A 239 -9.64 5.84 -4.20
C TYR A 239 -9.81 4.66 -5.16
N SER A 240 -9.73 4.91 -6.46
CA SER A 240 -9.22 3.93 -7.39
C SER A 240 -7.75 4.27 -7.60
N THR A 241 -6.88 3.44 -7.09
CA THR A 241 -5.43 3.58 -7.25
C THR A 241 -5.10 3.54 -8.75
N PRO A 242 -4.48 4.58 -9.34
CA PRO A 242 -4.11 4.54 -10.75
C PRO A 242 -3.03 3.49 -10.96
N ALA A 243 -3.18 2.67 -11.98
CA ALA A 243 -2.32 1.55 -12.27
C ALA A 243 -0.89 1.90 -12.73
N THR A 244 -0.57 3.16 -13.00
CA THR A 244 0.77 3.55 -13.50
C THR A 244 1.42 4.64 -12.65
N PRO A 245 2.77 4.67 -12.52
CA PRO A 245 3.49 5.73 -11.82
C PRO A 245 3.18 7.13 -12.35
N GLY A 246 3.04 7.28 -13.67
CA GLY A 246 2.65 8.55 -14.29
C GLY A 246 1.20 8.97 -14.00
N ALA A 247 0.30 8.02 -13.79
CA ALA A 247 -1.07 8.29 -13.38
C ALA A 247 -1.14 8.65 -11.89
N ARG A 248 -0.28 8.06 -11.04
CA ARG A 248 -0.14 8.43 -9.62
C ARG A 248 0.42 9.84 -9.45
N ALA A 249 1.45 10.20 -10.25
CA ALA A 249 1.99 11.56 -10.24
C ALA A 249 0.95 12.59 -10.70
N ARG A 250 0.13 12.26 -11.71
CA ARG A 250 -1.00 13.09 -12.15
C ARG A 250 -2.10 13.16 -11.09
N LEU A 251 -2.42 12.05 -10.44
CA LEU A 251 -3.40 12.02 -9.35
C LEU A 251 -2.93 12.83 -8.15
N ALA A 252 -1.66 12.71 -7.76
CA ALA A 252 -1.08 13.53 -6.69
C ALA A 252 -1.15 15.03 -7.04
N THR A 253 -0.89 15.38 -8.32
CA THR A 253 -1.02 16.75 -8.82
C THR A 253 -2.49 17.20 -8.88
N ASP A 254 -3.42 16.32 -9.25
CA ASP A 254 -4.84 16.62 -9.31
C ASP A 254 -5.50 16.65 -7.93
N LEU A 255 -5.05 15.82 -7.00
CA LEU A 255 -5.48 15.88 -5.59
C LEU A 255 -4.99 17.20 -4.96
N ALA A 256 -3.75 17.62 -5.23
CA ALA A 256 -3.24 18.92 -4.80
C ALA A 256 -4.05 20.10 -5.38
N LYS A 257 -4.70 19.93 -6.54
CA LYS A 257 -5.55 20.95 -7.17
C LYS A 257 -7.02 20.93 -6.70
N ARG A 258 -7.48 19.87 -6.03
CA ARG A 258 -8.92 19.64 -5.76
C ARG A 258 -9.38 19.92 -4.34
N TRP A 259 -8.51 20.34 -3.45
CA TRP A 259 -8.92 20.79 -2.13
C TRP A 259 -9.56 22.17 -2.24
N ARG A 260 -10.89 22.19 -2.46
CA ARG A 260 -11.66 23.42 -2.38
C ARG A 260 -12.30 23.52 -1.00
N ARG A 261 -12.11 24.62 -0.34
CA ARG A 261 -12.91 25.00 0.82
C ARG A 261 -14.36 25.25 0.40
N ASP A 262 -15.27 25.21 1.34
CA ASP A 262 -16.69 25.51 1.09
C ASP A 262 -16.92 26.94 0.54
N ASP A 263 -15.94 27.82 0.69
CA ASP A 263 -15.92 29.18 0.13
C ASP A 263 -15.39 29.25 -1.32
N GLY A 264 -15.02 28.10 -1.91
CA GLY A 264 -14.52 28.01 -3.27
C GLY A 264 -13.01 28.23 -3.42
N THR A 265 -12.28 28.52 -2.34
CA THR A 265 -10.82 28.62 -2.35
C THR A 265 -10.15 27.25 -2.35
N VAL A 266 -8.97 27.14 -2.97
CA VAL A 266 -8.18 25.89 -3.01
C VAL A 266 -7.09 25.99 -1.96
N GLU A 267 -7.07 25.10 -0.98
CA GLU A 267 -5.91 24.93 -0.10
C GLU A 267 -4.73 24.40 -0.90
N THR A 268 -3.63 25.12 -0.91
CA THR A 268 -2.38 24.66 -1.51
C THR A 268 -1.58 23.84 -0.49
N LEU A 269 -0.65 23.00 -1.00
CA LEU A 269 0.27 22.25 -0.13
C LEU A 269 1.13 23.15 0.80
N GLU A 270 1.23 24.44 0.49
CA GLU A 270 1.92 25.43 1.33
C GLU A 270 1.09 25.83 2.54
N ASP A 271 -0.24 25.89 2.43
CA ASP A 271 -1.16 26.20 3.54
C ASP A 271 -1.20 25.08 4.59
N ILE A 272 -0.83 23.85 4.21
CA ILE A 272 -0.80 22.67 5.08
C ILE A 272 0.57 22.54 5.79
N ARG A 273 1.58 23.30 5.35
CA ARG A 273 2.95 23.24 5.87
C ARG A 273 3.26 24.30 6.94
N GLY A 274 2.28 25.13 7.30
CA GLY A 274 2.38 26.13 8.36
C GLY A 274 2.57 25.57 9.77
#